data_8365d713888da9517b9ec878b5fafe73
#
_entry.id   8365d713888da9517b9ec878b5fafe73
#
_cell.length_a   1.000
_cell.length_b   1.000
_cell.length_c   1.000
_cell.angle_alpha   90.00
_cell.angle_beta   90.00
_cell.angle_gamma   90.00
#
_symmetry.space_group_name_H-M   'P 1'
#
loop_
_entity.id
_entity.type
_entity.pdbx_description
1 polymer ?
#
loop_
_entity_poly.entity_id
_entity_poly.type
_entity_poly.pdbx_seq_one_letter_code
_entity_poly.pdbx_strand_id
1 'polypeptide(L)'
;MNVENIDKSHLKNVPKHIAIIMDGNGRWAKERGLPRIAGHREGINSVREITRICGEIGVEYLTLFTFSTENWNRPKREVKALMTLLLSTIKKEIKELHKNNVKFSTIGDISILPESTVKGIKEGCLLYTSPSPRDNRV
;
A
#
# COMPACT_ATOMS: atom_id res chain seq x y z
N MET A 1 1.62 -2.33 -17.32
CA MET A 1 0.46 -3.20 -17.57
C MET A 1 -0.79 -2.37 -17.50
N ASN A 2 -1.54 -2.33 -18.58
CA ASN A 2 -2.80 -1.59 -18.61
C ASN A 2 -3.93 -2.53 -18.21
N VAL A 3 -4.57 -2.22 -17.08
CA VAL A 3 -5.63 -3.04 -16.48
C VAL A 3 -7.03 -2.48 -16.71
N GLU A 4 -7.15 -1.48 -17.61
CA GLU A 4 -8.41 -0.78 -17.84
C GLU A 4 -9.52 -1.64 -18.44
N ASN A 5 -9.16 -2.73 -19.12
CA ASN A 5 -10.09 -3.56 -19.86
C ASN A 5 -10.11 -5.03 -19.41
N ILE A 6 -10.16 -5.26 -18.09
CA ILE A 6 -10.31 -6.63 -17.58
C ILE A 6 -11.73 -7.10 -17.82
N ASP A 7 -11.85 -8.22 -18.51
CA ASP A 7 -13.14 -8.89 -18.68
C ASP A 7 -13.54 -9.58 -17.37
N LYS A 8 -14.54 -9.03 -16.70
CA LYS A 8 -15.06 -9.53 -15.42
C LYS A 8 -16.07 -10.68 -15.59
N SER A 9 -16.49 -10.99 -16.82
CA SER A 9 -17.51 -12.01 -17.08
C SER A 9 -17.08 -13.42 -16.66
N HIS A 10 -15.77 -13.66 -16.56
CA HIS A 10 -15.21 -14.95 -16.15
C HIS A 10 -15.01 -15.09 -14.64
N LEU A 11 -15.23 -14.04 -13.86
CA LEU A 11 -15.03 -14.05 -12.42
C LEU A 11 -16.25 -14.65 -11.71
N LYS A 12 -16.20 -15.95 -11.42
CA LYS A 12 -17.30 -16.66 -10.76
C LYS A 12 -17.20 -16.64 -9.24
N ASN A 13 -15.97 -16.73 -8.71
CA ASN A 13 -15.69 -16.79 -7.28
C ASN A 13 -14.62 -15.78 -6.92
N VAL A 14 -15.05 -14.65 -6.39
CA VAL A 14 -14.13 -13.59 -5.92
C VAL A 14 -13.89 -13.81 -4.43
N PRO A 15 -12.62 -13.91 -3.97
CA PRO A 15 -12.35 -14.05 -2.55
C PRO A 15 -12.73 -12.76 -1.81
N LYS A 16 -13.09 -12.89 -0.54
CA LYS A 16 -13.37 -11.74 0.30
C LYS A 16 -12.10 -10.98 0.70
N HIS A 17 -11.00 -11.70 0.87
CA HIS A 17 -9.74 -11.16 1.36
C HIS A 17 -8.59 -11.61 0.47
N ILE A 18 -7.79 -10.68 0.01
CA ILE A 18 -6.54 -10.92 -0.69
C ILE A 18 -5.41 -10.31 0.12
N ALA A 19 -4.37 -11.08 0.35
CA ALA A 19 -3.14 -10.60 0.98
C ALA A 19 -1.99 -10.70 -0.01
N ILE A 20 -1.19 -9.65 -0.12
CA ILE A 20 -0.09 -9.58 -1.09
C ILE A 20 1.19 -9.22 -0.38
N ILE A 21 2.24 -10.01 -0.64
CA ILE A 21 3.61 -9.68 -0.26
C ILE A 21 4.24 -9.01 -1.47
N MET A 22 4.63 -7.77 -1.31
CA MET A 22 5.25 -7.00 -2.38
C MET A 22 6.76 -7.27 -2.41
N ASP A 23 7.26 -7.72 -3.55
CA ASP A 23 8.67 -8.08 -3.72
C ASP A 23 9.17 -7.70 -5.11
N GLY A 24 10.48 -7.53 -5.21
CA GLY A 24 11.14 -7.31 -6.50
C GLY A 24 11.28 -5.85 -6.92
N ASN A 25 10.83 -4.89 -6.14
CA ASN A 25 10.93 -3.47 -6.48
C ASN A 25 12.38 -3.00 -6.67
N GLY A 26 13.29 -3.45 -5.80
CA GLY A 26 14.70 -3.12 -5.92
C GLY A 26 15.34 -3.73 -7.17
N ARG A 27 15.01 -4.97 -7.48
CA ARG A 27 15.49 -5.64 -8.70
C ARG A 27 14.97 -4.96 -9.97
N TRP A 28 13.71 -4.58 -9.96
CA TRP A 28 13.10 -3.82 -11.06
C TRP A 28 13.89 -2.54 -11.36
N ALA A 29 14.21 -1.78 -10.31
CA ALA A 29 14.99 -0.55 -10.44
C ALA A 29 16.41 -0.82 -10.95
N LYS A 30 17.08 -1.84 -10.39
CA LYS A 30 18.44 -2.21 -10.77
C LYS A 30 18.55 -2.58 -12.25
N GLU A 31 17.60 -3.34 -12.76
CA GLU A 31 17.56 -3.73 -14.17
C GLU A 31 17.43 -2.52 -15.11
N ARG A 32 16.93 -1.40 -14.60
CA ARG A 32 16.75 -0.15 -15.36
C ARG A 32 17.81 0.90 -15.06
N GLY A 33 18.85 0.53 -14.31
CA GLY A 33 19.90 1.48 -13.92
C GLY A 33 19.43 2.57 -12.96
N LEU A 34 18.35 2.32 -12.22
CA LEU A 34 17.75 3.28 -11.29
C LEU A 34 18.08 2.94 -9.85
N PRO A 35 18.09 3.92 -8.94
CA PRO A 35 18.22 3.65 -7.51
C PRO A 35 17.02 2.88 -6.97
N ARG A 36 17.21 2.12 -5.88
CA ARG A 36 16.16 1.28 -5.28
C ARG A 36 14.89 2.04 -4.96
N ILE A 37 15.02 3.29 -4.53
CA ILE A 37 13.86 4.11 -4.18
C ILE A 37 12.91 4.32 -5.37
N ALA A 38 13.45 4.37 -6.59
CA ALA A 38 12.64 4.46 -7.79
C ALA A 38 11.75 3.22 -7.98
N GLY A 39 12.27 2.04 -7.61
CA GLY A 39 11.49 0.81 -7.61
C GLY A 39 10.35 0.84 -6.59
N HIS A 40 10.62 1.34 -5.40
CA HIS A 40 9.59 1.48 -4.36
C HIS A 40 8.51 2.47 -4.77
N ARG A 41 8.87 3.56 -5.45
CA ARG A 41 7.90 4.51 -6.01
C ARG A 41 7.01 3.87 -7.07
N GLU A 42 7.59 3.06 -7.92
CA GLU A 42 6.82 2.34 -8.94
C GLU A 42 5.87 1.32 -8.29
N GLY A 43 6.29 0.71 -7.18
CA GLY A 43 5.45 -0.18 -6.39
C GLY A 43 4.16 0.48 -5.91
N ILE A 44 4.18 1.78 -5.65
CA ILE A 44 2.98 2.54 -5.27
C ILE A 44 1.95 2.54 -6.39
N ASN A 45 2.37 2.65 -7.64
CA ASN A 45 1.47 2.57 -8.79
C ASN A 45 0.79 1.20 -8.86
N SER A 46 1.54 0.14 -8.58
CA SER A 46 0.97 -1.21 -8.50
C SER A 46 -0.06 -1.32 -7.39
N VAL A 47 0.21 -0.74 -6.23
CA VAL A 47 -0.73 -0.70 -5.10
C VAL A 47 -2.03 0.00 -5.49
N ARG A 48 -1.94 1.16 -6.15
CA ARG A 48 -3.13 1.89 -6.61
C ARG A 48 -3.98 1.05 -7.55
N GLU A 49 -3.35 0.42 -8.55
CA GLU A 49 -4.05 -0.40 -9.53
C GLU A 49 -4.72 -1.62 -8.89
N ILE A 50 -4.01 -2.32 -8.02
CA ILE A 50 -4.54 -3.48 -7.31
C ILE A 50 -5.69 -3.08 -6.38
N THR A 51 -5.57 -1.98 -5.67
CA THR A 51 -6.63 -1.48 -4.80
C THR A 51 -7.88 -1.14 -5.60
N ARG A 52 -7.70 -0.47 -6.73
CA ARG A 52 -8.82 -0.13 -7.63
C ARG A 52 -9.52 -1.38 -8.14
N ILE A 53 -8.76 -2.34 -8.65
CA ILE A 53 -9.30 -3.57 -9.20
C ILE A 53 -9.98 -4.42 -8.13
N CYS A 54 -9.38 -4.58 -6.97
CA CYS A 54 -10.01 -5.29 -5.86
C CYS A 54 -11.37 -4.67 -5.50
N GLY A 55 -11.45 -3.35 -5.48
CA GLY A 55 -12.70 -2.66 -5.26
C GLY A 55 -13.74 -2.93 -6.34
N GLU A 56 -13.33 -2.91 -7.60
CA GLU A 56 -14.23 -3.14 -8.75
C GLU A 56 -14.77 -4.56 -8.82
N ILE A 57 -13.96 -5.56 -8.48
CA ILE A 57 -14.40 -6.96 -8.56
C ILE A 57 -15.08 -7.47 -7.29
N GLY A 58 -15.16 -6.66 -6.25
CA GLY A 58 -15.90 -7.00 -5.03
C GLY A 58 -15.06 -7.63 -3.93
N VAL A 59 -13.75 -7.51 -3.95
CA VAL A 59 -12.89 -7.91 -2.81
C VAL A 59 -13.14 -6.94 -1.66
N GLU A 60 -13.46 -7.47 -0.48
CA GLU A 60 -13.79 -6.66 0.69
C GLU A 60 -12.56 -6.19 1.47
N TYR A 61 -11.51 -7.02 1.52
CA TYR A 61 -10.30 -6.76 2.31
C TYR A 61 -9.05 -6.96 1.45
N LEU A 62 -8.18 -5.99 1.46
CA LEU A 62 -6.87 -6.08 0.85
C LEU A 62 -5.80 -5.82 1.90
N THR A 63 -4.92 -6.79 2.12
CA THR A 63 -3.79 -6.66 3.03
C THR A 63 -2.50 -6.61 2.24
N LEU A 64 -1.71 -5.58 2.48
CA LEU A 64 -0.43 -5.40 1.82
C LEU A 64 0.70 -5.46 2.86
N PHE A 65 1.67 -6.32 2.62
CA PHE A 65 2.88 -6.39 3.42
C PHE A 65 3.87 -5.34 2.91
N THR A 66 4.03 -4.25 3.65
CA THR A 66 4.78 -3.08 3.17
C THR A 66 6.16 -2.94 3.79
N PHE A 67 6.28 -3.17 5.07
CA PHE A 67 7.52 -2.95 5.81
C PHE A 67 7.70 -4.02 6.87
N SER A 68 8.87 -4.66 6.91
CA SER A 68 9.19 -5.71 7.88
C SER A 68 10.40 -5.33 8.74
N THR A 69 10.57 -6.04 9.84
CA THR A 69 11.75 -5.89 10.70
C THR A 69 13.07 -6.16 9.95
N GLU A 70 13.05 -6.98 8.93
CA GLU A 70 14.21 -7.22 8.07
C GLU A 70 14.68 -5.96 7.36
N ASN A 71 13.80 -5.04 7.05
CA ASN A 71 14.14 -3.79 6.38
C ASN A 71 15.02 -2.88 7.26
N TRP A 72 15.00 -3.06 8.59
CA TRP A 72 15.86 -2.30 9.51
C TRP A 72 17.34 -2.67 9.37
N ASN A 73 17.67 -3.82 8.79
CA ASN A 73 19.04 -4.26 8.54
C ASN A 73 19.67 -3.61 7.31
N ARG A 74 18.89 -2.82 6.56
CA ARG A 74 19.37 -2.09 5.39
C ARG A 74 20.11 -0.81 5.81
N PRO A 75 20.94 -0.22 4.92
CA PRO A 75 21.63 1.04 5.22
C PRO A 75 20.65 2.11 5.73
N LYS A 76 21.08 2.89 6.73
CA LYS A 76 20.23 3.93 7.35
C LYS A 76 19.68 4.92 6.35
N ARG A 77 20.45 5.26 5.31
CA ARG A 77 20.02 6.17 4.25
C ARG A 77 18.82 5.60 3.48
N GLU A 78 18.86 4.31 3.18
CA GLU A 78 17.78 3.61 2.49
C GLU A 78 16.52 3.54 3.36
N VAL A 79 16.68 3.19 4.63
CA VAL A 79 15.57 3.13 5.59
C VAL A 79 14.91 4.50 5.73
N LYS A 80 15.70 5.57 5.85
CA LYS A 80 15.19 6.94 5.93
C LYS A 80 14.42 7.33 4.68
N ALA A 81 14.94 7.00 3.50
CA ALA A 81 14.27 7.27 2.24
C ALA A 81 12.94 6.51 2.13
N LEU A 82 12.90 5.25 2.56
CA LEU A 82 11.68 4.44 2.61
C LEU A 82 10.64 5.04 3.55
N MET A 83 11.05 5.51 4.73
CA MET A 83 10.15 6.12 5.71
C MET A 83 9.57 7.44 5.18
N THR A 84 10.39 8.25 4.53
CA THR A 84 9.93 9.49 3.90
C THR A 84 8.92 9.20 2.79
N LEU A 85 9.21 8.21 1.95
CA LEU A 85 8.31 7.78 0.89
C LEU A 85 7.00 7.24 1.45
N LEU A 86 7.06 6.41 2.49
CA LEU A 86 5.88 5.86 3.14
C LEU A 86 4.98 6.98 3.69
N LEU A 87 5.56 7.94 4.41
CA LEU A 87 4.81 9.05 4.97
C LEU A 87 4.14 9.90 3.88
N SER A 88 4.87 10.26 2.83
CA SER A 88 4.32 11.07 1.74
C SER A 88 3.23 10.31 0.98
N THR A 89 3.40 9.00 0.80
CA THR A 89 2.41 8.14 0.16
C THR A 89 1.13 8.06 0.99
N ILE A 90 1.24 7.84 2.29
CA ILE A 90 0.10 7.81 3.20
C ILE A 90 -0.69 9.11 3.11
N LYS A 91 -0.01 10.26 3.22
CA LYS A 91 -0.66 11.56 3.14
C LYS A 91 -1.39 11.80 1.82
N LYS A 92 -0.83 11.32 0.73
CA LYS A 92 -1.41 11.49 -0.61
C LYS A 92 -2.55 10.52 -0.86
N GLU A 93 -2.37 9.24 -0.53
CA GLU A 93 -3.31 8.19 -0.87
C GLU A 93 -4.52 8.11 0.07
N ILE A 94 -4.37 8.51 1.33
CA ILE A 94 -5.46 8.44 2.29
C ILE A 94 -6.66 9.27 1.87
N LYS A 95 -6.44 10.45 1.29
CA LYS A 95 -7.52 11.29 0.79
C LYS A 95 -8.31 10.59 -0.31
N GLU A 96 -7.63 9.91 -1.23
CA GLU A 96 -8.27 9.16 -2.31
C GLU A 96 -9.00 7.93 -1.77
N LEU A 97 -8.41 7.21 -0.84
CA LEU A 97 -9.04 6.06 -0.20
C LEU A 97 -10.32 6.46 0.52
N HIS A 98 -10.27 7.54 1.31
CA HIS A 98 -11.43 8.06 2.02
C HIS A 98 -12.55 8.48 1.04
N LYS A 99 -12.19 9.17 -0.02
CA LYS A 99 -13.13 9.60 -1.07
C LYS A 99 -13.84 8.40 -1.72
N ASN A 100 -13.16 7.27 -1.85
CA ASN A 100 -13.69 6.05 -2.44
C ASN A 100 -14.29 5.08 -1.42
N ASN A 101 -14.54 5.53 -0.20
CA ASN A 101 -15.08 4.72 0.91
C ASN A 101 -14.22 3.52 1.28
N VAL A 102 -12.91 3.68 1.20
CA VAL A 102 -11.94 2.65 1.60
C VAL A 102 -11.39 2.99 2.96
N LYS A 103 -11.59 2.10 3.92
CA LYS A 103 -11.05 2.25 5.27
C LYS A 103 -9.59 1.80 5.29
N PHE A 104 -8.73 2.67 5.81
CA PHE A 104 -7.31 2.38 6.00
C PHE A 104 -7.03 2.01 7.45
N SER A 105 -6.31 0.91 7.65
CA SER A 105 -5.80 0.53 8.96
C SER A 105 -4.45 -0.15 8.84
N THR A 106 -3.73 -0.26 9.94
CA THR A 106 -2.43 -0.93 9.99
C THR A 106 -2.48 -2.15 10.88
N ILE A 107 -1.64 -3.13 10.56
CA ILE A 107 -1.44 -4.35 11.34
C ILE A 107 0.01 -4.39 11.76
N GLY A 108 0.26 -4.76 13.00
CA GLY A 108 1.61 -4.86 13.55
C GLY A 108 1.95 -3.69 14.47
N ASP A 109 3.16 -3.71 14.99
CA ASP A 109 3.64 -2.68 15.90
C ASP A 109 4.25 -1.52 15.12
N ILE A 110 3.52 -0.41 15.03
CA ILE A 110 4.00 0.79 14.35
C ILE A 110 4.86 1.69 15.25
N SER A 111 4.96 1.37 16.55
CA SER A 111 5.74 2.21 17.49
C SER A 111 7.23 2.23 17.16
N ILE A 112 7.73 1.23 16.44
CA ILE A 112 9.13 1.17 15.98
C ILE A 112 9.44 2.15 14.83
N LEU A 113 8.42 2.72 14.20
CA LEU A 113 8.58 3.68 13.10
C LEU A 113 8.92 5.08 13.66
N PRO A 114 9.52 5.95 12.82
CA PRO A 114 9.74 7.34 13.21
C PRO A 114 8.44 8.01 13.67
N GLU A 115 8.53 8.92 14.63
CA GLU A 115 7.37 9.57 15.23
C GLU A 115 6.49 10.29 14.20
N SER A 116 7.09 10.95 13.22
CA SER A 116 6.37 11.63 12.15
C SER A 116 5.57 10.65 11.28
N THR A 117 6.12 9.45 11.05
CA THR A 117 5.45 8.39 10.29
C THR A 117 4.26 7.84 11.07
N VAL A 118 4.44 7.56 12.35
CA VAL A 118 3.38 7.10 13.26
C VAL A 118 2.24 8.11 13.29
N LYS A 119 2.56 9.39 13.42
CA LYS A 119 1.58 10.47 13.42
C LYS A 119 0.78 10.50 12.12
N GLY A 120 1.44 10.40 10.98
CA GLY A 120 0.78 10.37 9.66
C GLY A 120 -0.17 9.18 9.52
N ILE A 121 0.25 8.01 9.98
CA ILE A 121 -0.58 6.79 9.97
C ILE A 121 -1.83 6.99 10.83
N LYS A 122 -1.67 7.50 12.06
CA LYS A 122 -2.79 7.73 12.98
C LYS A 122 -3.78 8.76 12.42
N GLU A 123 -3.30 9.83 11.83
CA GLU A 123 -4.15 10.83 11.18
C GLU A 123 -4.96 10.21 10.04
N GLY A 124 -4.33 9.32 9.24
CA GLY A 124 -5.01 8.61 8.18
C GLY A 124 -6.12 7.71 8.68
N CYS A 125 -5.88 6.99 9.76
CA CYS A 125 -6.89 6.13 10.37
C CYS A 125 -8.06 6.94 10.95
N LEU A 126 -7.79 8.13 11.50
CA LEU A 126 -8.80 9.00 12.09
C LEU A 126 -9.69 9.69 11.06
N LEU A 127 -9.21 9.92 9.85
CA LEU A 127 -10.02 10.51 8.77
C LEU A 127 -11.23 9.67 8.41
N TYR A 128 -11.20 8.38 8.74
CA TYR A 128 -12.28 7.47 8.45
C TYR A 128 -13.10 7.20 9.71
N THR A 129 -14.21 7.92 9.87
CA THR A 129 -15.09 7.83 11.05
C THR A 129 -16.36 7.03 10.82
N SER A 130 -16.72 6.73 9.59
CA SER A 130 -17.94 6.00 9.24
C SER A 130 -17.63 4.54 8.94
N PRO A 131 -18.49 3.59 9.35
CA PRO A 131 -18.30 2.20 8.97
C PRO A 131 -18.38 2.04 7.45
N SER A 132 -17.44 1.31 6.88
CA SER A 132 -17.40 0.99 5.45
C SER A 132 -17.50 -0.51 5.28
N PRO A 133 -18.16 -1.00 4.23
CA PRO A 133 -18.11 -2.40 3.89
C PRO A 133 -16.73 -2.87 3.40
N ARG A 134 -15.82 -1.95 3.14
CA ARG A 134 -14.47 -2.26 2.65
C ARG A 134 -13.43 -1.82 3.64
N ASP A 135 -12.52 -2.74 3.95
CA ASP A 135 -11.40 -2.51 4.86
C ASP A 135 -10.12 -2.95 4.14
N ASN A 136 -9.25 -1.99 3.81
CA ASN A 136 -7.92 -2.26 3.26
C ASN A 136 -6.89 -2.16 4.37
N ARG A 137 -6.11 -3.23 4.55
CA ARG A 137 -5.09 -3.31 5.58
C ARG A 137 -3.69 -3.38 4.97
N VAL A 138 -2.79 -2.61 5.53
CA VAL A 138 -1.42 -2.50 5.05
C VAL A 138 -0.43 -2.97 6.10
#